data_ba7ccd326c068fa8033d46b132109b18
#
_entry.id   ba7ccd326c068fa8033d46b132109b18
#
_cell.length_a   1.000
_cell.length_b   1.000
_cell.length_c   1.000
_cell.angle_alpha   90.00
_cell.angle_beta   90.00
_cell.angle_gamma   90.00
#
_symmetry.space_group_name_H-M   'P 1'
#
loop_
_entity.id
_entity.type
_entity.pdbx_description
1 polymer ?
#
loop_
_entity_poly.entity_id
_entity_poly.type
_entity_poly.pdbx_seq_one_letter_code
_entity_poly.pdbx_strand_id
1 'polypeptide(L)'
;MSLDLSFNWREQVMKPDLSIVIVSYNTRQLLKECLDSVYASLAESTLTSEVIVVDNASRDGSAAMVQKHFPQVSLIANEENRGFAAANNQALRAIGYGARDTPHPSPPPYAMLLNPDTVVGANALTTLVRFMDANSGAGACGARLLHSDGSFQHSAFAFPTLFQVFLDFFPINYRLTDSRLNGRYPRRLYQASEPFPIDHPLGAALMVRRGAIEQVGLLDERFFIYCEEIDWCLRIKATGWGILCVPEAEIVHHVARSTGQFRDEMFAALWKSRYQLFEKHYSRLFQWMARRIVRLGLWAEVKRARAAARQREITESELTSRLTAYRRVAKMGQRSKGE
;
A
#
# COMPACT_ATOMS: atom_id res chain seq x y z
N MET A 1 -2.35 -55.84 31.01
CA MET A 1 -1.67 -55.35 29.82
C MET A 1 -2.53 -54.21 29.25
N SER A 2 -2.31 -53.01 29.77
CA SER A 2 -3.09 -51.80 29.46
C SER A 2 -2.40 -51.11 28.28
N LEU A 3 -3.09 -51.06 27.12
CA LEU A 3 -2.66 -50.30 25.96
C LEU A 3 -2.91 -48.84 26.23
N ASP A 4 -1.85 -48.11 26.53
CA ASP A 4 -1.87 -46.64 26.66
C ASP A 4 -1.95 -46.02 25.24
N LEU A 5 -3.17 -45.70 24.80
CA LEU A 5 -3.47 -44.99 23.54
C LEU A 5 -3.55 -43.51 23.80
N SER A 6 -2.51 -42.87 24.35
CA SER A 6 -2.35 -41.42 24.33
C SER A 6 -1.79 -41.00 22.97
N PHE A 7 -2.61 -41.11 21.94
CA PHE A 7 -2.31 -40.52 20.64
C PHE A 7 -2.50 -39.02 20.76
N ASN A 8 -1.41 -38.33 20.93
CA ASN A 8 -1.34 -36.88 21.12
C ASN A 8 -1.67 -36.16 19.79
N TRP A 9 -2.94 -35.96 19.50
CA TRP A 9 -3.45 -35.11 18.40
C TRP A 9 -3.16 -33.65 18.67
N ARG A 10 -1.92 -33.26 18.91
CA ARG A 10 -1.48 -31.92 18.57
C ARG A 10 -1.30 -31.92 17.06
N GLU A 11 -2.38 -31.54 16.34
CA GLU A 11 -2.28 -31.13 14.96
C GLU A 11 -1.02 -30.28 14.83
N GLN A 12 -0.05 -30.74 14.05
CA GLN A 12 1.01 -29.91 13.52
C GLN A 12 0.29 -28.94 12.57
N VAL A 13 -0.22 -27.84 13.10
CA VAL A 13 -0.67 -26.70 12.29
C VAL A 13 0.56 -26.28 11.51
N MET A 14 0.63 -26.70 10.26
CA MET A 14 1.70 -26.28 9.34
C MET A 14 1.74 -24.77 9.37
N LYS A 15 2.87 -24.20 9.80
CA LYS A 15 3.03 -22.74 9.82
C LYS A 15 3.04 -22.27 8.38
N PRO A 16 2.21 -21.31 8.01
CA PRO A 16 2.25 -20.77 6.66
C PRO A 16 3.60 -20.08 6.39
N ASP A 17 4.07 -20.19 5.14
CA ASP A 17 5.24 -19.48 4.66
C ASP A 17 4.94 -18.00 4.42
N LEU A 18 3.68 -17.69 4.08
CA LEU A 18 3.22 -16.39 3.68
C LEU A 18 1.82 -16.11 4.22
N SER A 19 1.63 -14.93 4.84
CA SER A 19 0.30 -14.36 5.08
C SER A 19 0.01 -13.26 4.09
N ILE A 20 -1.14 -13.32 3.43
CA ILE A 20 -1.61 -12.30 2.48
C ILE A 20 -2.75 -11.53 3.12
N VAL A 21 -2.55 -10.23 3.28
CA VAL A 21 -3.52 -9.30 3.87
C VAL A 21 -4.11 -8.41 2.78
N ILE A 22 -5.44 -8.43 2.65
CA ILE A 22 -6.18 -7.64 1.66
C ILE A 22 -7.21 -6.79 2.40
N VAL A 23 -7.10 -5.46 2.29
CA VAL A 23 -8.09 -4.53 2.83
C VAL A 23 -9.04 -4.09 1.72
N SER A 24 -10.34 -4.29 1.90
CA SER A 24 -11.39 -3.97 0.93
C SER A 24 -12.33 -2.89 1.44
N TYR A 25 -12.70 -1.95 0.59
CA TYR A 25 -13.76 -0.97 0.84
C TYR A 25 -14.53 -0.66 -0.44
N ASN A 26 -15.74 -1.21 -0.57
CA ASN A 26 -16.61 -1.07 -1.74
C ASN A 26 -15.92 -1.47 -3.07
N THR A 27 -15.27 -2.64 -3.09
CA THR A 27 -14.53 -3.16 -4.24
C THR A 27 -14.88 -4.62 -4.54
N ARG A 28 -16.15 -5.01 -4.37
CA ARG A 28 -16.63 -6.40 -4.44
C ARG A 28 -16.11 -7.18 -5.65
N GLN A 29 -16.24 -6.61 -6.86
CA GLN A 29 -15.85 -7.31 -8.09
C GLN A 29 -14.33 -7.42 -8.20
N LEU A 30 -13.60 -6.34 -7.91
CA LEU A 30 -12.14 -6.32 -7.91
C LEU A 30 -11.56 -7.26 -6.86
N LEU A 31 -12.12 -7.25 -5.65
CA LEU A 31 -11.74 -8.18 -4.57
C LEU A 31 -11.94 -9.65 -5.00
N LYS A 32 -13.03 -9.96 -5.71
CA LYS A 32 -13.26 -11.30 -6.23
C LYS A 32 -12.17 -11.71 -7.22
N GLU A 33 -11.88 -10.86 -8.19
CA GLU A 33 -10.83 -11.09 -9.20
C GLU A 33 -9.44 -11.23 -8.55
N CYS A 34 -9.16 -10.42 -7.54
CA CYS A 34 -7.93 -10.50 -6.76
C CYS A 34 -7.81 -11.86 -6.06
N LEU A 35 -8.84 -12.29 -5.32
CA LEU A 35 -8.85 -13.57 -4.62
C LEU A 35 -8.76 -14.76 -5.58
N ASP A 36 -9.48 -14.73 -6.70
CA ASP A 36 -9.38 -15.76 -7.74
C ASP A 36 -7.93 -15.90 -8.23
N SER A 37 -7.24 -14.77 -8.49
CA SER A 37 -5.85 -14.77 -8.95
C SER A 37 -4.84 -15.21 -7.89
N VAL A 38 -5.07 -14.83 -6.63
CA VAL A 38 -4.24 -15.28 -5.49
C VAL A 38 -4.30 -16.81 -5.37
N TYR A 39 -5.50 -17.39 -5.36
CA TYR A 39 -5.64 -18.83 -5.24
C TYR A 39 -5.16 -19.58 -6.49
N ALA A 40 -5.32 -19.02 -7.69
CA ALA A 40 -4.73 -19.60 -8.91
C ALA A 40 -3.19 -19.65 -8.82
N SER A 41 -2.54 -18.56 -8.35
CA SER A 41 -1.09 -18.50 -8.15
C SER A 41 -0.61 -19.48 -7.06
N LEU A 42 -1.39 -19.67 -6.00
CA LEU A 42 -1.07 -20.58 -4.91
C LEU A 42 -1.24 -22.07 -5.31
N ALA A 43 -2.24 -22.38 -6.15
CA ALA A 43 -2.50 -23.75 -6.60
C ALA A 43 -1.34 -24.34 -7.43
N GLU A 44 -0.56 -23.49 -8.11
CA GLU A 44 0.62 -23.89 -8.87
C GLU A 44 1.91 -23.87 -8.04
N SER A 45 1.81 -23.62 -6.72
CA SER A 45 2.96 -23.47 -5.82
C SER A 45 2.98 -24.52 -4.73
N THR A 46 4.15 -24.68 -4.10
CA THR A 46 4.33 -25.47 -2.88
C THR A 46 4.24 -24.64 -1.61
N LEU A 47 3.93 -23.33 -1.74
CA LEU A 47 3.83 -22.43 -0.60
C LEU A 47 2.62 -22.75 0.26
N THR A 48 2.83 -22.85 1.55
CA THR A 48 1.75 -22.82 2.52
C THR A 48 1.39 -21.36 2.82
N SER A 49 0.11 -21.00 2.75
CA SER A 49 -0.29 -19.62 2.91
C SER A 49 -1.63 -19.49 3.61
N GLU A 50 -1.82 -18.37 4.28
CA GLU A 50 -3.12 -17.91 4.77
C GLU A 50 -3.50 -16.59 4.10
N VAL A 51 -4.78 -16.40 3.84
CA VAL A 51 -5.32 -15.19 3.24
C VAL A 51 -6.32 -14.57 4.22
N ILE A 52 -6.07 -13.32 4.58
CA ILE A 52 -6.95 -12.54 5.46
C ILE A 52 -7.51 -11.37 4.68
N VAL A 53 -8.83 -11.26 4.62
CA VAL A 53 -9.52 -10.09 4.08
C VAL A 53 -10.07 -9.27 5.24
N VAL A 54 -9.76 -7.97 5.24
CA VAL A 54 -10.42 -7.01 6.11
C VAL A 54 -11.41 -6.21 5.28
N ASP A 55 -12.69 -6.49 5.45
CA ASP A 55 -13.76 -5.66 4.87
C ASP A 55 -13.97 -4.44 5.75
N ASN A 56 -13.62 -3.28 5.23
CA ASN A 56 -13.55 -2.04 5.99
C ASN A 56 -14.88 -1.27 5.96
N ALA A 57 -15.99 -1.96 6.30
CA ALA A 57 -17.38 -1.50 6.27
C ALA A 57 -17.94 -1.25 4.85
N SER A 58 -17.73 -2.19 3.93
CA SER A 58 -18.30 -2.12 2.58
C SER A 58 -19.82 -2.25 2.60
N ARG A 59 -20.46 -1.56 1.64
CA ARG A 59 -21.93 -1.60 1.45
C ARG A 59 -22.34 -2.26 0.13
N ASP A 60 -21.39 -2.76 -0.65
CA ASP A 60 -21.59 -3.37 -1.96
C ASP A 60 -21.73 -4.90 -1.91
N GLY A 61 -21.73 -5.49 -0.71
CA GLY A 61 -21.80 -6.93 -0.49
C GLY A 61 -20.46 -7.66 -0.60
N SER A 62 -19.31 -6.93 -0.47
CA SER A 62 -17.97 -7.52 -0.47
C SER A 62 -17.82 -8.61 0.58
N ALA A 63 -18.18 -8.36 1.85
CA ALA A 63 -18.05 -9.33 2.93
C ALA A 63 -18.86 -10.62 2.66
N ALA A 64 -20.12 -10.48 2.24
CA ALA A 64 -20.98 -11.62 1.90
C ALA A 64 -20.44 -12.43 0.70
N MET A 65 -19.84 -11.76 -0.28
CA MET A 65 -19.17 -12.40 -1.41
C MET A 65 -18.01 -13.26 -0.95
N VAL A 66 -17.13 -12.73 -0.07
CA VAL A 66 -15.99 -13.48 0.49
C VAL A 66 -16.48 -14.71 1.26
N GLN A 67 -17.43 -14.54 2.20
CA GLN A 67 -17.98 -15.66 2.98
C GLN A 67 -18.56 -16.78 2.11
N LYS A 68 -19.23 -16.41 1.01
CA LYS A 68 -19.91 -17.36 0.14
C LYS A 68 -18.96 -18.10 -0.80
N HIS A 69 -17.99 -17.40 -1.39
CA HIS A 69 -17.17 -17.92 -2.49
C HIS A 69 -15.75 -18.31 -2.08
N PHE A 70 -15.29 -17.83 -0.93
CA PHE A 70 -13.94 -18.09 -0.42
C PHE A 70 -13.97 -18.47 1.08
N PRO A 71 -14.60 -19.62 1.44
CA PRO A 71 -14.76 -20.02 2.84
C PRO A 71 -13.43 -20.29 3.54
N GLN A 72 -12.34 -20.47 2.80
CA GLN A 72 -10.98 -20.65 3.32
C GLN A 72 -10.30 -19.32 3.69
N VAL A 73 -10.87 -18.17 3.34
CA VAL A 73 -10.36 -16.85 3.69
C VAL A 73 -10.80 -16.49 5.11
N SER A 74 -9.86 -16.05 5.94
CA SER A 74 -10.17 -15.43 7.22
C SER A 74 -10.70 -14.01 6.98
N LEU A 75 -12.00 -13.79 7.28
CA LEU A 75 -12.65 -12.49 7.07
C LEU A 75 -12.80 -11.73 8.39
N ILE A 76 -12.30 -10.50 8.41
CA ILE A 76 -12.57 -9.51 9.45
C ILE A 76 -13.50 -8.46 8.85
N ALA A 77 -14.75 -8.39 9.32
CA ALA A 77 -15.72 -7.40 8.86
C ALA A 77 -15.86 -6.27 9.89
N ASN A 78 -15.46 -5.06 9.51
CA ASN A 78 -15.56 -3.87 10.34
C ASN A 78 -16.95 -3.21 10.19
N GLU A 79 -17.45 -2.61 11.26
CA GLU A 79 -18.69 -1.81 11.26
C GLU A 79 -18.48 -0.40 10.71
N GLU A 80 -17.22 0.11 10.77
CA GLU A 80 -16.81 1.42 10.26
C GLU A 80 -15.51 1.33 9.46
N ASN A 81 -15.30 2.28 8.55
CA ASN A 81 -14.04 2.40 7.81
C ASN A 81 -12.94 2.97 8.71
N ARG A 82 -12.04 2.11 9.15
CA ARG A 82 -10.94 2.43 10.06
C ARG A 82 -9.70 3.01 9.37
N GLY A 83 -9.72 3.11 8.04
CA GLY A 83 -8.57 3.47 7.22
C GLY A 83 -7.67 2.27 6.90
N PHE A 84 -6.75 2.49 5.95
CA PHE A 84 -5.94 1.41 5.38
C PHE A 84 -4.91 0.86 6.37
N ALA A 85 -4.17 1.74 7.08
CA ALA A 85 -3.16 1.31 8.04
C ALA A 85 -3.76 0.52 9.21
N ALA A 86 -4.84 1.01 9.82
CA ALA A 86 -5.47 0.35 10.96
C ALA A 86 -6.10 -1.00 10.55
N ALA A 87 -6.72 -1.08 9.37
CA ALA A 87 -7.29 -2.32 8.86
C ALA A 87 -6.21 -3.38 8.57
N ASN A 88 -5.09 -3.01 7.92
CA ASN A 88 -3.95 -3.92 7.76
C ASN A 88 -3.40 -4.39 9.11
N ASN A 89 -3.28 -3.49 10.07
CA ASN A 89 -2.80 -3.84 11.41
C ASN A 89 -3.73 -4.79 12.16
N GLN A 90 -5.05 -4.74 11.93
CA GLN A 90 -5.97 -5.73 12.49
C GLN A 90 -5.62 -7.14 12.00
N ALA A 91 -5.41 -7.32 10.69
CA ALA A 91 -5.01 -8.60 10.14
C ALA A 91 -3.62 -9.01 10.63
N LEU A 92 -2.63 -8.12 10.60
CA LEU A 92 -1.28 -8.41 11.07
C LEU A 92 -1.25 -8.85 12.54
N ARG A 93 -2.05 -8.22 13.41
CA ARG A 93 -2.19 -8.64 14.82
C ARG A 93 -2.89 -10.01 14.95
N ALA A 94 -3.91 -10.27 14.14
CA ALA A 94 -4.60 -11.56 14.13
C ALA A 94 -3.68 -12.72 13.74
N ILE A 95 -2.70 -12.46 12.88
CA ILE A 95 -1.65 -13.41 12.48
C ILE A 95 -0.57 -13.59 13.59
N GLY A 96 -0.48 -12.64 14.52
CA GLY A 96 0.51 -12.66 15.62
C GLY A 96 1.67 -11.68 15.46
N TYR A 97 1.70 -10.83 14.43
CA TYR A 97 2.69 -9.76 14.34
C TYR A 97 2.41 -8.65 15.37
N GLY A 98 3.47 -8.13 16.00
CA GLY A 98 3.37 -7.04 16.97
C GLY A 98 2.88 -7.46 18.37
N ALA A 99 2.61 -8.74 18.60
CA ALA A 99 2.26 -9.29 19.90
C ALA A 99 3.54 -9.69 20.66
N ARG A 100 3.90 -8.95 21.71
CA ARG A 100 5.07 -9.26 22.52
C ARG A 100 4.82 -10.32 23.59
N ASP A 101 3.56 -10.54 24.01
CA ASP A 101 3.21 -11.32 25.19
C ASP A 101 2.00 -12.26 24.99
N THR A 102 1.63 -12.64 23.77
CA THR A 102 0.55 -13.58 23.54
C THR A 102 1.06 -14.97 23.19
N PRO A 103 0.38 -16.07 23.64
CA PRO A 103 0.75 -17.44 23.31
C PRO A 103 0.38 -17.84 21.88
N HIS A 104 0.43 -16.89 20.94
CA HIS A 104 0.21 -17.18 19.53
C HIS A 104 1.41 -17.94 18.94
N PRO A 105 1.20 -18.90 18.03
CA PRO A 105 2.27 -19.48 17.27
C PRO A 105 3.03 -18.34 16.55
N SER A 106 4.36 -18.47 16.43
CA SER A 106 5.16 -17.46 15.72
C SER A 106 4.55 -17.15 14.37
N PRO A 107 4.38 -15.87 14.01
CA PRO A 107 3.79 -15.48 12.72
C PRO A 107 4.65 -16.00 11.55
N PRO A 108 4.10 -16.08 10.32
CA PRO A 108 4.84 -16.50 9.14
C PRO A 108 6.12 -15.71 8.90
N PRO A 109 7.09 -16.26 8.13
CA PRO A 109 8.29 -15.52 7.75
C PRO A 109 8.01 -14.22 6.98
N TYR A 110 6.91 -14.21 6.23
CA TYR A 110 6.53 -13.08 5.37
C TYR A 110 5.07 -12.70 5.52
N ALA A 111 4.81 -11.39 5.52
CA ALA A 111 3.48 -10.79 5.35
C ALA A 111 3.44 -10.00 4.03
N MET A 112 2.40 -10.19 3.23
CA MET A 112 2.16 -9.43 2.01
C MET A 112 0.93 -8.57 2.17
N LEU A 113 1.09 -7.25 2.05
CA LEU A 113 -0.03 -6.32 1.89
C LEU A 113 -0.36 -6.26 0.40
N LEU A 114 -1.59 -6.58 0.05
CA LEU A 114 -2.06 -6.65 -1.33
C LEU A 114 -3.36 -5.85 -1.49
N ASN A 115 -3.39 -4.96 -2.46
CA ASN A 115 -4.61 -4.20 -2.74
C ASN A 115 -5.70 -5.08 -3.37
N PRO A 116 -6.99 -4.81 -3.10
CA PRO A 116 -8.11 -5.58 -3.63
C PRO A 116 -8.34 -5.39 -5.13
N ASP A 117 -7.68 -4.42 -5.77
CA ASP A 117 -7.74 -4.12 -7.20
C ASP A 117 -6.48 -4.60 -7.95
N THR A 118 -5.91 -5.73 -7.50
CA THR A 118 -4.78 -6.39 -8.14
C THR A 118 -5.15 -7.75 -8.71
N VAL A 119 -4.42 -8.19 -9.74
CA VAL A 119 -4.46 -9.56 -10.29
C VAL A 119 -3.05 -10.12 -10.23
N VAL A 120 -2.86 -11.15 -9.45
CA VAL A 120 -1.55 -11.76 -9.18
C VAL A 120 -1.18 -12.69 -10.35
N GLY A 121 0.02 -12.52 -10.92
CA GLY A 121 0.56 -13.43 -11.94
C GLY A 121 0.85 -14.83 -11.37
N ALA A 122 0.79 -15.86 -12.21
CA ALA A 122 0.87 -17.28 -11.81
C ALA A 122 2.03 -17.58 -10.83
N ASN A 123 3.24 -17.08 -11.10
CA ASN A 123 4.43 -17.33 -10.27
C ASN A 123 4.81 -16.17 -9.35
N ALA A 124 4.01 -15.09 -9.29
CA ALA A 124 4.44 -13.86 -8.61
C ALA A 124 4.72 -14.07 -7.11
N LEU A 125 3.83 -14.77 -6.40
CA LEU A 125 3.99 -15.04 -4.96
C LEU A 125 5.22 -15.91 -4.69
N THR A 126 5.38 -16.98 -5.44
CA THR A 126 6.53 -17.90 -5.31
C THR A 126 7.85 -17.18 -5.61
N THR A 127 7.86 -16.33 -6.64
CA THR A 127 9.05 -15.53 -7.00
C THR A 127 9.44 -14.57 -5.89
N LEU A 128 8.47 -13.86 -5.27
CA LEU A 128 8.74 -12.96 -4.15
C LEU A 128 9.26 -13.71 -2.93
N VAL A 129 8.66 -14.85 -2.55
CA VAL A 129 9.11 -15.65 -1.40
C VAL A 129 10.52 -16.21 -1.65
N ARG A 130 10.78 -16.83 -2.80
CA ARG A 130 12.11 -17.33 -3.17
C ARG A 130 13.18 -16.23 -3.15
N PHE A 131 12.84 -15.05 -3.67
CA PHE A 131 13.73 -13.89 -3.60
C PHE A 131 14.05 -13.53 -2.15
N MET A 132 13.05 -13.43 -1.30
CA MET A 132 13.24 -13.11 0.13
C MET A 132 14.05 -14.19 0.85
N ASP A 133 13.84 -15.46 0.56
CA ASP A 133 14.63 -16.58 1.14
C ASP A 133 16.10 -16.50 0.74
N ALA A 134 16.38 -16.20 -0.53
CA ALA A 134 17.74 -16.08 -1.05
C ALA A 134 18.46 -14.80 -0.58
N ASN A 135 17.73 -13.79 -0.10
CA ASN A 135 18.27 -12.47 0.25
C ASN A 135 17.95 -12.11 1.70
N SER A 136 18.71 -12.67 2.65
CA SER A 136 18.50 -12.48 4.09
C SER A 136 18.58 -11.00 4.55
N GLY A 137 19.29 -10.13 3.82
CA GLY A 137 19.37 -8.70 4.08
C GLY A 137 18.16 -7.89 3.56
N ALA A 138 17.24 -8.51 2.80
CA ALA A 138 16.01 -7.87 2.34
C ALA A 138 14.95 -7.88 3.45
N GLY A 139 14.56 -6.71 3.94
CA GLY A 139 13.47 -6.52 4.90
C GLY A 139 12.11 -6.43 4.23
N ALA A 140 12.07 -5.93 2.98
CA ALA A 140 10.86 -5.87 2.18
C ALA A 140 11.16 -5.96 0.69
N CYS A 141 10.15 -6.35 -0.09
CA CYS A 141 10.21 -6.27 -1.55
C CYS A 141 8.84 -5.94 -2.14
N GLY A 142 8.85 -5.42 -3.38
CA GLY A 142 7.68 -5.16 -4.19
C GLY A 142 7.77 -5.83 -5.55
N ALA A 143 6.61 -6.09 -6.17
CA ALA A 143 6.50 -6.67 -7.50
C ALA A 143 6.61 -5.59 -8.60
N ARG A 144 6.86 -6.02 -9.83
CA ARG A 144 6.60 -5.24 -11.03
C ARG A 144 5.09 -5.11 -11.23
N LEU A 145 4.61 -3.88 -11.44
CA LEU A 145 3.20 -3.65 -11.70
C LEU A 145 2.94 -3.36 -13.19
N LEU A 146 1.80 -3.83 -13.64
CA LEU A 146 1.26 -3.59 -14.98
C LEU A 146 -0.13 -2.94 -14.85
N HIS A 147 -0.51 -2.14 -15.82
CA HIS A 147 -1.90 -1.69 -15.99
C HIS A 147 -2.80 -2.83 -16.51
N SER A 148 -4.12 -2.63 -16.48
CA SER A 148 -5.11 -3.61 -16.97
C SER A 148 -4.94 -4.00 -18.43
N ASP A 149 -4.33 -3.14 -19.25
CA ASP A 149 -4.01 -3.37 -20.64
C ASP A 149 -2.65 -4.03 -20.87
N GLY A 150 -1.98 -4.45 -19.79
CA GLY A 150 -0.64 -5.04 -19.83
C GLY A 150 0.50 -4.02 -19.99
N SER A 151 0.20 -2.73 -20.10
CA SER A 151 1.24 -1.70 -20.18
C SER A 151 1.96 -1.51 -18.85
N PHE A 152 3.20 -1.01 -18.91
CA PHE A 152 4.06 -0.81 -17.78
C PHE A 152 3.48 0.24 -16.78
N GLN A 153 3.46 -0.11 -15.49
CA GLN A 153 3.16 0.78 -14.38
C GLN A 153 4.38 0.93 -13.47
N HIS A 154 4.72 2.16 -13.07
CA HIS A 154 5.74 2.35 -12.04
C HIS A 154 5.29 1.77 -10.71
N SER A 155 6.10 0.86 -10.15
CA SER A 155 5.86 0.21 -8.86
C SER A 155 6.90 0.51 -7.81
N ALA A 156 8.00 1.18 -8.16
CA ALA A 156 9.09 1.53 -7.27
C ALA A 156 9.37 3.04 -7.30
N PHE A 157 9.56 3.60 -6.13
CA PHE A 157 9.72 5.05 -5.95
C PHE A 157 10.84 5.38 -4.96
N ALA A 158 11.43 6.57 -5.13
CA ALA A 158 12.29 7.18 -4.14
C ALA A 158 11.47 7.92 -3.09
N PHE A 159 12.01 8.07 -1.88
CA PHE A 159 11.35 8.85 -0.84
C PHE A 159 11.09 10.30 -1.27
N PRO A 160 10.02 10.91 -0.77
CA PRO A 160 9.60 12.25 -1.16
C PRO A 160 10.70 13.32 -1.02
N THR A 161 10.86 14.14 -2.06
CA THR A 161 11.74 15.30 -2.11
C THR A 161 10.96 16.59 -2.36
N LEU A 162 11.57 17.74 -2.10
CA LEU A 162 10.93 19.03 -2.40
C LEU A 162 10.65 19.20 -3.90
N PHE A 163 11.51 18.62 -4.76
CA PHE A 163 11.31 18.69 -6.20
C PHE A 163 10.11 17.86 -6.64
N GLN A 164 9.89 16.70 -6.05
CA GLN A 164 8.66 15.91 -6.28
C GLN A 164 7.41 16.68 -5.83
N VAL A 165 7.45 17.30 -4.64
CA VAL A 165 6.35 18.18 -4.17
C VAL A 165 6.09 19.32 -5.15
N PHE A 166 7.12 19.87 -5.76
CA PHE A 166 6.98 20.92 -6.78
C PHE A 166 6.33 20.36 -8.07
N LEU A 167 6.79 19.21 -8.56
CA LEU A 167 6.26 18.58 -9.78
C LEU A 167 4.79 18.14 -9.66
N ASP A 168 4.31 17.84 -8.46
CA ASP A 168 2.88 17.54 -8.22
C ASP A 168 1.95 18.67 -8.66
N PHE A 169 2.39 19.91 -8.55
CA PHE A 169 1.60 21.10 -8.92
C PHE A 169 2.04 21.73 -10.25
N PHE A 170 3.30 21.55 -10.61
CA PHE A 170 3.93 22.17 -11.77
C PHE A 170 4.58 21.11 -12.67
N PRO A 171 3.78 20.28 -13.37
CA PRO A 171 4.32 19.30 -14.32
C PRO A 171 4.87 20.01 -15.55
N ILE A 172 6.17 20.36 -15.50
CA ILE A 172 6.84 21.18 -16.52
C ILE A 172 7.04 20.40 -17.82
N ASN A 173 7.45 19.13 -17.71
CA ASN A 173 7.74 18.28 -18.86
C ASN A 173 7.52 16.80 -18.47
N TYR A 174 6.93 16.02 -19.37
CA TYR A 174 6.68 14.60 -19.13
C TYR A 174 7.97 13.79 -18.85
N ARG A 175 9.11 14.19 -19.47
CA ARG A 175 10.41 13.55 -19.23
C ARG A 175 10.91 13.75 -17.80
N LEU A 176 10.57 14.87 -17.16
CA LEU A 176 10.88 15.13 -15.75
C LEU A 176 9.91 14.38 -14.83
N THR A 177 8.63 14.34 -15.20
CA THR A 177 7.63 13.61 -14.40
C THR A 177 7.82 12.09 -14.48
N ASP A 178 8.45 11.55 -15.55
CA ASP A 178 8.78 10.14 -15.70
C ASP A 178 10.28 9.86 -15.47
N SER A 179 10.87 10.45 -14.42
CA SER A 179 12.31 10.36 -14.14
C SER A 179 12.61 10.16 -12.64
N ARG A 180 13.88 9.86 -12.34
CA ARG A 180 14.40 9.81 -10.97
C ARG A 180 14.22 11.12 -10.20
N LEU A 181 14.17 12.25 -10.88
CA LEU A 181 13.90 13.55 -10.25
C LEU A 181 12.48 13.59 -9.64
N ASN A 182 11.53 12.88 -10.25
CA ASN A 182 10.20 12.67 -9.70
C ASN A 182 10.08 11.35 -8.91
N GLY A 183 11.20 10.83 -8.42
CA GLY A 183 11.22 9.63 -7.60
C GLY A 183 10.97 8.32 -8.35
N ARG A 184 10.84 8.32 -9.69
CA ARG A 184 10.56 7.11 -10.48
C ARG A 184 11.83 6.42 -10.90
N TYR A 185 11.87 5.10 -10.72
CA TYR A 185 13.00 4.30 -11.18
C TYR A 185 12.90 4.05 -12.69
N PRO A 186 14.04 4.06 -13.43
CA PRO A 186 14.06 3.90 -14.89
C PRO A 186 13.44 2.57 -15.34
N ARG A 187 12.63 2.60 -16.42
CA ARG A 187 11.96 1.42 -16.98
C ARG A 187 12.91 0.27 -17.31
N ARG A 188 14.15 0.57 -17.73
CA ARG A 188 15.18 -0.43 -18.01
C ARG A 188 15.49 -1.36 -16.84
N LEU A 189 15.34 -0.90 -15.59
CA LEU A 189 15.56 -1.73 -14.41
C LEU A 189 14.49 -2.81 -14.27
N TYR A 190 13.26 -2.51 -14.67
CA TYR A 190 12.18 -3.48 -14.67
C TYR A 190 12.26 -4.47 -15.85
N GLN A 191 12.98 -4.11 -16.92
CA GLN A 191 13.18 -4.96 -18.10
C GLN A 191 14.35 -5.93 -17.93
N ALA A 192 15.29 -5.62 -17.01
CA ALA A 192 16.47 -6.42 -16.77
C ALA A 192 16.21 -7.72 -16.00
N SER A 193 14.99 -7.99 -15.57
CA SER A 193 14.58 -9.14 -14.75
C SER A 193 15.32 -9.30 -13.41
N GLU A 194 16.38 -8.55 -13.17
CA GLU A 194 17.15 -8.61 -11.93
C GLU A 194 16.55 -7.70 -10.85
N PRO A 195 16.47 -8.18 -9.59
CA PRO A 195 16.04 -7.35 -8.47
C PRO A 195 16.95 -6.14 -8.27
N PHE A 196 16.36 -4.98 -8.01
CA PHE A 196 17.10 -3.74 -7.83
C PHE A 196 16.65 -2.98 -6.56
N PRO A 197 17.58 -2.27 -5.88
CA PRO A 197 17.28 -1.55 -4.66
C PRO A 197 16.39 -0.33 -4.94
N ILE A 198 15.41 -0.14 -4.05
CA ILE A 198 14.44 0.96 -4.10
C ILE A 198 14.28 1.59 -2.72
N ASP A 199 13.61 2.75 -2.65
CA ASP A 199 13.24 3.33 -1.38
C ASP A 199 11.91 2.76 -0.84
N HIS A 200 10.89 2.70 -1.68
CA HIS A 200 9.65 2.01 -1.35
C HIS A 200 8.94 1.52 -2.61
N PRO A 201 8.22 0.38 -2.55
CA PRO A 201 7.28 0.01 -3.60
C PRO A 201 5.98 0.82 -3.47
N LEU A 202 5.15 0.79 -4.51
CA LEU A 202 3.76 1.18 -4.40
C LEU A 202 3.04 0.25 -3.40
N GLY A 203 2.21 0.79 -2.51
CA GLY A 203 1.49 0.02 -1.50
C GLY A 203 0.48 -1.01 -2.05
N ALA A 204 0.39 -1.17 -3.39
CA ALA A 204 -0.48 -2.15 -4.03
C ALA A 204 -0.03 -3.61 -3.83
N ALA A 205 1.30 -3.84 -3.69
CA ALA A 205 1.88 -5.16 -3.48
C ALA A 205 3.22 -5.03 -2.74
N LEU A 206 3.19 -5.18 -1.44
CA LEU A 206 4.35 -5.02 -0.55
C LEU A 206 4.50 -6.27 0.33
N MET A 207 5.57 -7.04 0.12
CA MET A 207 5.95 -8.16 0.99
C MET A 207 6.99 -7.70 2.00
N VAL A 208 6.79 -8.04 3.28
CA VAL A 208 7.67 -7.63 4.39
C VAL A 208 8.09 -8.85 5.21
N ARG A 209 9.36 -8.92 5.55
CA ARG A 209 9.96 -9.97 6.39
C ARG A 209 9.55 -9.81 7.84
N ARG A 210 9.23 -10.91 8.53
CA ARG A 210 8.91 -10.93 9.96
C ARG A 210 9.95 -10.20 10.81
N GLY A 211 11.23 -10.46 10.63
CA GLY A 211 12.29 -9.79 11.42
C GLY A 211 12.33 -8.29 11.24
N ALA A 212 11.99 -7.77 10.05
CA ALA A 212 11.83 -6.33 9.85
C ALA A 212 10.59 -5.79 10.59
N ILE A 213 9.45 -6.51 10.53
CA ILE A 213 8.23 -6.13 11.26
C ILE A 213 8.48 -6.11 12.77
N GLU A 214 9.12 -7.14 13.32
CA GLU A 214 9.43 -7.25 14.75
C GLU A 214 10.33 -6.10 15.22
N GLN A 215 11.24 -5.63 14.38
CA GLN A 215 12.18 -4.57 14.70
C GLN A 215 11.56 -3.17 14.64
N VAL A 216 10.72 -2.89 13.64
CA VAL A 216 10.17 -1.55 13.42
C VAL A 216 8.72 -1.39 13.87
N GLY A 217 8.03 -2.48 14.20
CA GLY A 217 6.61 -2.51 14.52
C GLY A 217 5.70 -2.47 13.28
N LEU A 218 4.41 -2.37 13.52
CA LEU A 218 3.36 -2.35 12.49
C LEU A 218 3.28 -0.98 11.79
N LEU A 219 2.30 -0.84 10.89
CA LEU A 219 1.98 0.44 10.24
C LEU A 219 1.56 1.49 11.28
N ASP A 220 1.86 2.75 11.00
CA ASP A 220 1.45 3.86 11.86
C ASP A 220 -0.01 4.25 11.56
N GLU A 221 -0.92 3.98 12.47
CA GLU A 221 -2.37 4.17 12.30
C GLU A 221 -2.80 5.65 12.24
N ARG A 222 -1.88 6.61 12.47
CA ARG A 222 -2.13 8.03 12.20
C ARG A 222 -2.37 8.29 10.71
N PHE A 223 -1.81 7.44 9.82
CA PHE A 223 -2.09 7.45 8.39
C PHE A 223 -3.41 6.70 8.12
N PHE A 224 -4.46 7.46 7.85
CA PHE A 224 -5.74 6.86 7.49
C PHE A 224 -5.67 6.14 6.13
N ILE A 225 -5.05 6.79 5.15
CA ILE A 225 -4.76 6.29 3.81
C ILE A 225 -3.61 7.11 3.21
N TYR A 226 -2.75 6.48 2.40
CA TYR A 226 -1.54 7.02 1.77
C TYR A 226 -0.40 7.30 2.75
N CYS A 227 0.81 7.08 2.29
CA CYS A 227 2.08 7.27 2.99
C CYS A 227 2.34 6.32 4.18
N GLU A 228 1.44 5.44 4.55
CA GLU A 228 1.67 4.41 5.56
C GLU A 228 2.77 3.43 5.15
N GLU A 229 2.80 3.03 3.88
CA GLU A 229 3.84 2.19 3.29
C GLU A 229 5.18 2.93 3.21
N ILE A 230 5.16 4.23 2.89
CA ILE A 230 6.36 5.08 2.84
C ILE A 230 6.97 5.22 4.24
N ASP A 231 6.14 5.50 5.25
CA ASP A 231 6.54 5.53 6.65
C ASP A 231 7.18 4.21 7.09
N TRP A 232 6.53 3.10 6.74
CA TRP A 232 7.03 1.77 7.11
C TRP A 232 8.37 1.49 6.45
N CYS A 233 8.51 1.76 5.15
CA CYS A 233 9.75 1.62 4.41
C CYS A 233 10.88 2.53 4.94
N LEU A 234 10.58 3.75 5.35
CA LEU A 234 11.55 4.64 6.01
C LEU A 234 12.07 4.03 7.31
N ARG A 235 11.20 3.47 8.14
CA ARG A 235 11.58 2.79 9.38
C ARG A 235 12.38 1.52 9.13
N ILE A 236 11.97 0.70 8.15
CA ILE A 236 12.68 -0.52 7.75
C ILE A 236 14.09 -0.19 7.28
N LYS A 237 14.26 0.80 6.40
CA LYS A 237 15.62 1.20 5.93
C LYS A 237 16.47 1.83 7.03
N ALA A 238 15.87 2.56 7.97
CA ALA A 238 16.59 3.15 9.10
C ALA A 238 17.22 2.10 10.03
N THR A 239 16.74 0.86 10.02
CA THR A 239 17.30 -0.27 10.78
C THR A 239 18.29 -1.11 9.98
N GLY A 240 18.65 -0.68 8.76
CA GLY A 240 19.67 -1.34 7.93
C GLY A 240 19.13 -2.39 6.95
N TRP A 241 17.83 -2.69 6.94
CA TRP A 241 17.23 -3.60 5.98
C TRP A 241 17.21 -3.02 4.56
N GLY A 242 17.46 -3.88 3.56
CA GLY A 242 17.26 -3.56 2.15
C GLY A 242 15.77 -3.62 1.77
N ILE A 243 15.40 -2.79 0.79
CA ILE A 243 14.09 -2.86 0.12
C ILE A 243 14.36 -2.96 -1.39
N LEU A 244 13.78 -3.97 -2.05
CA LEU A 244 14.04 -4.23 -3.46
C LEU A 244 12.74 -4.37 -4.27
N CYS A 245 12.81 -4.00 -5.53
CA CYS A 245 11.81 -4.38 -6.53
C CYS A 245 12.26 -5.68 -7.20
N VAL A 246 11.34 -6.61 -7.36
CA VAL A 246 11.56 -7.92 -8.00
C VAL A 246 10.80 -7.95 -9.32
N PRO A 247 11.45 -7.63 -10.46
CA PRO A 247 10.79 -7.47 -11.76
C PRO A 247 10.14 -8.74 -12.31
N GLU A 248 10.65 -9.91 -11.97
CA GLU A 248 10.11 -11.21 -12.40
C GLU A 248 8.75 -11.52 -11.75
N ALA A 249 8.44 -10.91 -10.60
CA ALA A 249 7.13 -11.02 -9.98
C ALA A 249 6.20 -9.98 -10.60
N GLU A 250 5.29 -10.40 -11.47
CA GLU A 250 4.36 -9.50 -12.16
C GLU A 250 2.97 -9.53 -11.53
N ILE A 251 2.42 -8.35 -11.27
CA ILE A 251 1.06 -8.17 -10.75
C ILE A 251 0.37 -7.05 -11.54
N VAL A 252 -0.82 -7.32 -12.04
CA VAL A 252 -1.66 -6.28 -12.66
C VAL A 252 -2.35 -5.47 -11.55
N HIS A 253 -2.37 -4.15 -11.68
CA HIS A 253 -3.03 -3.25 -10.73
C HIS A 253 -3.98 -2.30 -11.45
N HIS A 254 -5.27 -2.43 -11.16
CA HIS A 254 -6.36 -1.67 -11.77
C HIS A 254 -6.50 -0.28 -11.16
N VAL A 255 -5.56 0.63 -11.46
CA VAL A 255 -5.49 1.99 -10.89
C VAL A 255 -6.81 2.74 -10.99
N ALA A 256 -7.17 3.47 -9.93
CA ALA A 256 -8.24 4.47 -9.87
C ALA A 256 -9.70 3.96 -9.98
N ARG A 257 -9.95 2.66 -9.97
CA ARG A 257 -11.34 2.16 -9.92
C ARG A 257 -11.96 2.30 -8.52
N SER A 258 -11.14 2.26 -7.47
CA SER A 258 -11.58 2.41 -6.08
C SER A 258 -11.66 3.87 -5.61
N THR A 259 -10.81 4.75 -6.13
CA THR A 259 -10.65 6.14 -5.63
C THR A 259 -11.19 7.23 -6.56
N GLY A 260 -11.51 6.89 -7.82
CA GLY A 260 -11.94 7.85 -8.84
C GLY A 260 -13.23 8.60 -8.51
N GLN A 261 -14.12 8.00 -7.72
CA GLN A 261 -15.40 8.59 -7.29
C GLN A 261 -15.23 9.74 -6.26
N PHE A 262 -14.08 9.81 -5.55
CA PHE A 262 -13.83 10.73 -4.44
C PHE A 262 -12.55 11.57 -4.66
N ARG A 263 -12.29 11.96 -5.89
CA ARG A 263 -11.00 12.57 -6.30
C ARG A 263 -10.57 13.73 -5.40
N ASP A 264 -11.48 14.63 -5.04
CA ASP A 264 -11.16 15.82 -4.24
C ASP A 264 -10.93 15.48 -2.75
N GLU A 265 -11.69 14.51 -2.22
CA GLU A 265 -11.47 13.99 -0.86
C GLU A 265 -10.16 13.23 -0.75
N MET A 266 -9.84 12.42 -1.75
CA MET A 266 -8.58 11.70 -1.83
C MET A 266 -7.37 12.62 -1.97
N PHE A 267 -7.51 13.73 -2.71
CA PHE A 267 -6.48 14.77 -2.77
C PHE A 267 -6.22 15.38 -1.37
N ALA A 268 -7.27 15.71 -0.62
CA ALA A 268 -7.12 16.24 0.73
C ALA A 268 -6.54 15.20 1.71
N ALA A 269 -6.93 13.93 1.57
CA ALA A 269 -6.39 12.83 2.36
C ALA A 269 -4.89 12.61 2.09
N LEU A 270 -4.48 12.60 0.80
CA LEU A 270 -3.08 12.47 0.40
C LEU A 270 -2.22 13.58 1.02
N TRP A 271 -2.66 14.84 0.94
CA TRP A 271 -1.88 15.95 1.50
C TRP A 271 -1.87 15.94 3.03
N LYS A 272 -2.93 15.46 3.69
CA LYS A 272 -2.91 15.24 5.14
C LYS A 272 -1.82 14.24 5.51
N SER A 273 -1.79 13.09 4.84
CA SER A 273 -0.81 12.04 5.09
C SER A 273 0.62 12.47 4.74
N ARG A 274 0.83 13.22 3.66
CA ARG A 274 2.13 13.80 3.33
C ARG A 274 2.63 14.78 4.39
N TYR A 275 1.78 15.65 4.93
CA TYR A 275 2.19 16.53 6.01
C TYR A 275 2.57 15.74 7.28
N GLN A 276 1.81 14.70 7.63
CA GLN A 276 2.14 13.79 8.74
C GLN A 276 3.49 13.08 8.51
N LEU A 277 3.75 12.59 7.29
CA LEU A 277 5.02 11.98 6.90
C LEU A 277 6.18 12.98 7.04
N PHE A 278 6.01 14.20 6.55
CA PHE A 278 7.04 15.23 6.64
C PHE A 278 7.31 15.66 8.08
N GLU A 279 6.28 15.76 8.91
CA GLU A 279 6.42 16.06 10.35
C GLU A 279 7.18 14.96 11.09
N LYS A 280 6.98 13.70 10.71
CA LYS A 280 7.61 12.56 11.37
C LYS A 280 9.07 12.33 10.94
N HIS A 281 9.41 12.52 9.67
CA HIS A 281 10.67 12.06 9.09
C HIS A 281 11.57 13.14 8.52
N TYR A 282 11.08 14.36 8.32
CA TYR A 282 11.82 15.39 7.61
C TYR A 282 12.15 16.60 8.49
N SER A 283 13.24 17.29 8.18
CA SER A 283 13.68 18.47 8.92
C SER A 283 12.64 19.61 8.90
N ARG A 284 12.66 20.49 9.89
CA ARG A 284 11.80 21.67 9.94
C ARG A 284 11.95 22.58 8.72
N LEU A 285 13.17 22.67 8.17
CA LEU A 285 13.43 23.43 6.94
C LEU A 285 12.71 22.80 5.75
N PHE A 286 12.79 21.47 5.58
CA PHE A 286 12.07 20.76 4.52
C PHE A 286 10.55 20.98 4.65
N GLN A 287 10.00 20.83 5.84
CA GLN A 287 8.57 21.03 6.11
C GLN A 287 8.13 22.45 5.75
N TRP A 288 8.93 23.45 6.13
CA TRP A 288 8.66 24.85 5.79
C TRP A 288 8.66 25.08 4.27
N MET A 289 9.68 24.57 3.56
CA MET A 289 9.78 24.69 2.10
C MET A 289 8.64 23.96 1.41
N ALA A 290 8.31 22.73 1.82
CA ALA A 290 7.20 21.96 1.28
C ALA A 290 5.87 22.72 1.42
N ARG A 291 5.59 23.29 2.61
CA ARG A 291 4.39 24.13 2.82
C ARG A 291 4.33 25.35 1.90
N ARG A 292 5.48 25.98 1.61
CA ARG A 292 5.55 27.10 0.67
C ARG A 292 5.23 26.67 -0.76
N ILE A 293 5.84 25.56 -1.21
CA ILE A 293 5.58 24.98 -2.53
C ILE A 293 4.09 24.64 -2.68
N VAL A 294 3.52 23.94 -1.68
CA VAL A 294 2.11 23.55 -1.70
C VAL A 294 1.19 24.79 -1.77
N ARG A 295 1.47 25.85 -1.00
CA ARG A 295 0.66 27.09 -1.08
C ARG A 295 0.68 27.72 -2.47
N LEU A 296 1.85 27.79 -3.09
CA LEU A 296 1.99 28.30 -4.47
C LEU A 296 1.27 27.38 -5.46
N GLY A 297 1.40 26.07 -5.28
CA GLY A 297 0.71 25.06 -6.10
C GLY A 297 -0.80 25.17 -6.00
N LEU A 298 -1.33 25.24 -4.78
CA LEU A 298 -2.79 25.41 -4.55
C LEU A 298 -3.32 26.72 -5.17
N TRP A 299 -2.56 27.81 -5.09
CA TRP A 299 -2.93 29.06 -5.76
C TRP A 299 -3.01 28.87 -7.29
N ALA A 300 -2.06 28.16 -7.89
CA ALA A 300 -2.10 27.84 -9.32
C ALA A 300 -3.29 26.94 -9.66
N GLU A 301 -3.57 25.91 -8.85
CA GLU A 301 -4.72 25.01 -9.04
C GLU A 301 -6.08 25.76 -8.93
N VAL A 302 -6.22 26.70 -8.00
CA VAL A 302 -7.41 27.55 -7.90
C VAL A 302 -7.60 28.36 -9.18
N LYS A 303 -6.52 28.91 -9.76
CA LYS A 303 -6.59 29.64 -11.03
C LYS A 303 -7.00 28.73 -12.18
N ARG A 304 -6.42 27.53 -12.28
CA ARG A 304 -6.77 26.53 -13.31
C ARG A 304 -8.22 26.10 -13.20
N ALA A 305 -8.68 25.75 -11.99
CA ALA A 305 -10.06 25.33 -11.76
C ALA A 305 -11.07 26.42 -12.15
N ARG A 306 -10.81 27.69 -11.79
CA ARG A 306 -11.66 28.82 -12.20
C ARG A 306 -11.63 29.08 -13.70
N ALA A 307 -10.50 28.90 -14.37
CA ALA A 307 -10.40 29.02 -15.82
C ALA A 307 -11.21 27.91 -16.52
N ALA A 308 -11.07 26.65 -16.09
CA ALA A 308 -11.84 25.51 -16.59
C ALA A 308 -13.36 25.71 -16.42
N ALA A 309 -13.81 26.26 -15.29
CA ALA A 309 -15.24 26.57 -15.09
C ALA A 309 -15.73 27.68 -16.04
N ARG A 310 -14.94 28.74 -16.28
CA ARG A 310 -15.27 29.78 -17.27
C ARG A 310 -15.34 29.22 -18.70
N GLN A 311 -14.52 28.23 -19.04
CA GLN A 311 -14.52 27.53 -20.32
C GLN A 311 -15.59 26.45 -20.40
N ARG A 312 -16.36 26.21 -19.33
CA ARG A 312 -17.39 25.18 -19.21
C ARG A 312 -16.84 23.75 -19.32
N GLU A 313 -15.57 23.55 -19.02
CA GLU A 313 -14.92 22.23 -18.98
C GLU A 313 -15.27 21.47 -17.69
N ILE A 314 -15.63 22.19 -16.63
CA ILE A 314 -16.12 21.64 -15.37
C ILE A 314 -17.40 22.35 -14.92
N THR A 315 -18.23 21.66 -14.16
CA THR A 315 -19.46 22.20 -13.58
C THR A 315 -19.18 23.11 -12.37
N GLU A 316 -20.13 23.96 -11.99
CA GLU A 316 -20.03 24.75 -10.74
C GLU A 316 -19.93 23.88 -9.48
N SER A 317 -20.59 22.72 -9.48
CA SER A 317 -20.48 21.73 -8.39
C SER A 317 -19.06 21.19 -8.26
N GLU A 318 -18.44 20.79 -9.37
CA GLU A 318 -17.05 20.33 -9.40
C GLU A 318 -16.07 21.43 -8.99
N LEU A 319 -16.28 22.67 -9.44
CA LEU A 319 -15.48 23.82 -9.01
C LEU A 319 -15.55 23.99 -7.49
N THR A 320 -16.76 23.95 -6.93
CA THR A 320 -16.98 24.11 -5.49
C THR A 320 -16.31 23.02 -4.68
N SER A 321 -16.40 21.76 -5.14
CA SER A 321 -15.74 20.60 -4.54
C SER A 321 -14.21 20.78 -4.52
N ARG A 322 -13.60 21.07 -5.68
CA ARG A 322 -12.15 21.31 -5.81
C ARG A 322 -11.68 22.46 -4.91
N LEU A 323 -12.38 23.61 -4.92
CA LEU A 323 -12.01 24.75 -4.08
C LEU A 323 -12.11 24.41 -2.59
N THR A 324 -13.06 23.58 -2.20
CA THR A 324 -13.20 23.11 -0.81
C THR A 324 -12.02 22.22 -0.40
N ALA A 325 -11.62 21.26 -1.25
CA ALA A 325 -10.44 20.43 -1.02
C ALA A 325 -9.17 21.27 -0.92
N TYR A 326 -8.97 22.23 -1.82
CA TYR A 326 -7.78 23.12 -1.78
C TYR A 326 -7.72 23.97 -0.52
N ARG A 327 -8.86 24.51 -0.06
CA ARG A 327 -8.94 25.25 1.21
C ARG A 327 -8.62 24.36 2.41
N ARG A 328 -9.09 23.10 2.39
CA ARG A 328 -8.80 22.11 3.44
C ARG A 328 -7.31 21.84 3.55
N VAL A 329 -6.63 21.58 2.42
CA VAL A 329 -5.17 21.37 2.38
C VAL A 329 -4.40 22.61 2.84
N ALA A 330 -4.81 23.81 2.38
CA ALA A 330 -4.17 25.07 2.79
C ALA A 330 -4.25 25.31 4.32
N LYS A 331 -5.38 24.96 4.96
CA LYS A 331 -5.56 25.06 6.42
C LYS A 331 -4.66 24.05 7.18
N MET A 332 -4.49 22.82 6.67
CA MET A 332 -3.59 21.83 7.25
C MET A 332 -2.14 22.35 7.28
N GLY A 333 -1.69 23.00 6.21
CA GLY A 333 -0.35 23.59 6.13
C GLY A 333 -0.10 24.78 7.07
N GLN A 334 -1.13 25.33 7.75
CA GLN A 334 -1.01 26.47 8.67
C GLN A 334 -0.88 26.04 10.14
N ARG A 335 -1.25 24.80 10.52
CA ARG A 335 -1.38 24.35 11.91
C ARG A 335 -0.07 24.10 12.67
N SER A 336 1.10 24.45 12.18
CA SER A 336 2.37 24.27 12.90
C SER A 336 2.87 25.55 13.62
N LYS A 337 1.99 26.37 14.18
CA LYS A 337 2.33 27.41 15.14
C LYS A 337 1.55 27.14 16.43
N GLY A 338 2.15 26.41 17.35
CA GLY A 338 1.69 26.30 18.74
C GLY A 338 0.78 25.09 19.01
N GLU A 339 1.37 23.96 19.27
CA GLU A 339 1.04 22.97 20.29
C GLU A 339 2.35 22.33 20.76
#